data_63d5c86e61145f4d789637780688f5e0
#
_entry.id   63d5c86e61145f4d789637780688f5e0
#
_cell.length_a   1.000
_cell.length_b   1.000
_cell.length_c   1.000
_cell.angle_alpha   90.00
_cell.angle_beta   90.00
_cell.angle_gamma   90.00
#
_symmetry.space_group_name_H-M   'P 1'
#
loop_
_entity.id
_entity.type
_entity.pdbx_description
1 polymer ?
#
loop_
_entity_poly.entity_id
_entity_poly.type
_entity_poly.pdbx_seq_one_letter_code
_entity_poly.pdbx_strand_id
1 'polypeptide(L)'
;LGLAVWDPEAVGAPGGAASVVEAWERRGIAVDRVHLSTLRTGTVATDVTAAATWQVPAVAAGGARHEIKALLFADAVGYSQLSEDQIPLYVNAFLGAVAALNQRTTHRFEHVETAGDGLYMVFANATDAAHYALELSALAAGTDWVAQGLPPAFNLRIALHCGPVFCGQDPITGTSMYTGPHTSRAARIEPITPPGQVY
;
A
#
# COMPACT_ATOMS: atom_id res chain seq x y z
N LEU A 1 -12.51 16.44 -7.66
CA LEU A 1 -11.28 17.09 -7.23
C LEU A 1 -10.16 16.06 -7.24
N GLY A 2 -9.09 16.28 -8.00
CA GLY A 2 -7.88 15.48 -8.01
C GLY A 2 -6.81 16.13 -7.14
N LEU A 3 -6.04 15.34 -6.37
CA LEU A 3 -4.85 15.81 -5.68
C LEU A 3 -3.63 15.17 -6.35
N ALA A 4 -2.70 15.98 -6.84
CA ALA A 4 -1.45 15.52 -7.43
C ALA A 4 -0.26 16.10 -6.67
N VAL A 5 0.64 15.20 -6.25
CA VAL A 5 1.91 15.55 -5.60
C VAL A 5 3.02 15.05 -6.53
N TRP A 6 3.78 15.97 -7.15
CA TRP A 6 4.92 15.59 -7.98
C TRP A 6 5.96 16.71 -8.06
N ASP A 7 7.14 16.35 -8.51
CA ASP A 7 8.18 17.29 -8.86
C ASP A 7 8.01 17.70 -10.35
N PRO A 8 7.67 18.95 -10.66
CA PRO A 8 7.48 19.40 -12.04
C PRO A 8 8.78 19.39 -12.86
N GLU A 9 9.95 19.34 -12.21
CA GLU A 9 11.25 19.26 -12.87
C GLU A 9 11.66 17.82 -13.19
N ALA A 10 10.98 16.82 -12.60
CA ALA A 10 11.20 15.42 -12.93
C ALA A 10 10.61 15.11 -14.31
N VAL A 11 11.46 14.75 -15.26
CA VAL A 11 11.03 14.28 -16.58
C VAL A 11 10.30 12.96 -16.43
N GLY A 12 8.98 13.00 -16.43
CA GLY A 12 8.14 11.81 -16.29
C GLY A 12 8.07 10.98 -17.57
N ALA A 13 8.10 9.66 -17.43
CA ALA A 13 7.79 8.76 -18.53
C ALA A 13 6.31 8.90 -18.97
N PRO A 14 5.95 8.54 -20.22
CA PRO A 14 4.55 8.46 -20.63
C PRO A 14 3.74 7.57 -19.66
N GLY A 15 2.62 8.09 -19.14
CA GLY A 15 1.81 7.42 -18.12
C GLY A 15 2.11 7.82 -16.68
N GLY A 16 3.11 8.68 -16.43
CA GLY A 16 3.43 9.23 -15.12
C GLY A 16 2.41 10.26 -14.61
N ALA A 17 2.63 10.78 -13.39
CA ALA A 17 1.71 11.73 -12.73
C ALA A 17 1.36 12.96 -13.58
N ALA A 18 2.33 13.49 -14.32
CA ALA A 18 2.11 14.64 -15.23
C ALA A 18 1.05 14.33 -16.32
N SER A 19 1.13 13.17 -16.98
CA SER A 19 0.18 12.78 -18.02
C SER A 19 -1.22 12.50 -17.46
N VAL A 20 -1.31 12.01 -16.22
CA VAL A 20 -2.58 11.81 -15.52
C VAL A 20 -3.23 13.16 -15.21
N VAL A 21 -2.46 14.11 -14.68
CA VAL A 21 -2.94 15.48 -14.39
C VAL A 21 -3.45 16.16 -15.65
N GLU A 22 -2.70 16.13 -16.75
CA GLU A 22 -3.14 16.67 -18.04
C GLU A 22 -4.43 16.01 -18.56
N ALA A 23 -4.57 14.69 -18.35
CA ALA A 23 -5.79 13.98 -18.73
C ALA A 23 -6.99 14.40 -17.88
N TRP A 24 -6.80 14.70 -16.60
CA TRP A 24 -7.85 15.21 -15.70
C TRP A 24 -8.26 16.63 -16.09
N GLU A 25 -7.31 17.52 -16.34
CA GLU A 25 -7.57 18.90 -16.76
C GLU A 25 -8.32 18.97 -18.09
N ARG A 26 -7.91 18.15 -19.07
CA ARG A 26 -8.65 18.04 -20.34
C ARG A 26 -10.09 17.56 -20.18
N ARG A 27 -10.41 16.87 -19.09
CA ARG A 27 -11.77 16.42 -18.73
C ARG A 27 -12.51 17.41 -17.82
N GLY A 28 -11.94 18.59 -17.55
CA GLY A 28 -12.52 19.59 -16.67
C GLY A 28 -12.51 19.23 -15.19
N ILE A 29 -11.68 18.27 -14.78
CA ILE A 29 -11.52 17.90 -13.36
C ILE A 29 -10.56 18.88 -12.72
N ALA A 30 -11.01 19.60 -11.70
CA ALA A 30 -10.14 20.47 -10.92
C ALA A 30 -9.08 19.64 -10.18
N VAL A 31 -7.81 20.08 -10.27
CA VAL A 31 -6.67 19.37 -9.66
C VAL A 31 -5.94 20.31 -8.71
N ASP A 32 -5.84 19.92 -7.44
CA ASP A 32 -4.94 20.55 -6.49
C ASP A 32 -3.52 20.00 -6.68
N ARG A 33 -2.56 20.91 -6.86
CA ARG A 33 -1.16 20.57 -7.13
C ARG A 33 -0.30 20.91 -5.92
N VAL A 34 0.40 19.91 -5.39
CA VAL A 34 1.43 20.10 -4.36
C VAL A 34 2.79 19.92 -5.00
N HIS A 35 3.57 20.99 -5.09
CA HIS A 35 4.91 20.95 -5.63
C HIS A 35 5.92 20.55 -4.53
N LEU A 36 6.69 19.48 -4.75
CA LEU A 36 7.69 19.02 -3.79
C LEU A 36 8.78 20.06 -3.50
N SER A 37 9.07 20.93 -4.46
CA SER A 37 10.00 22.05 -4.27
C SER A 37 9.54 23.03 -3.19
N THR A 38 8.23 23.25 -3.03
CA THR A 38 7.67 24.13 -1.98
C THR A 38 7.74 23.50 -0.60
N LEU A 39 7.79 22.18 -0.50
CA LEU A 39 7.94 21.46 0.78
C LEU A 39 9.40 21.47 1.27
N ARG A 40 10.37 21.63 0.39
CA ARG A 40 11.80 21.69 0.73
C ARG A 40 12.25 23.04 1.29
N THR A 41 11.52 24.12 1.07
CA THR A 41 11.87 25.49 1.48
C THR A 41 11.24 25.92 2.80
N GLY A 42 10.73 25.01 3.62
CA GLY A 42 10.48 25.18 5.05
C GLY A 42 9.77 26.46 5.46
N THR A 43 8.55 26.71 4.96
CA THR A 43 7.58 27.54 5.68
C THR A 43 6.20 26.96 5.40
N VAL A 44 5.86 25.93 6.15
CA VAL A 44 4.46 25.49 6.23
C VAL A 44 3.75 26.54 7.06
N ALA A 45 3.06 27.48 6.42
CA ALA A 45 2.03 28.24 7.09
C ALA A 45 0.94 27.24 7.47
N THR A 46 0.97 26.78 8.72
CA THR A 46 -0.08 26.00 9.32
C THR A 46 -1.28 26.90 9.58
N ASP A 47 -2.04 27.19 8.54
CA ASP A 47 -3.41 27.66 8.73
C ASP A 47 -4.32 26.43 8.85
N VAL A 48 -4.21 25.76 10.00
CA VAL A 48 -5.11 24.68 10.41
C VAL A 48 -6.36 25.29 11.05
N THR A 49 -7.09 26.09 10.29
CA THR A 49 -8.38 26.60 10.73
C THR A 49 -9.48 26.16 9.76
N ALA A 50 -9.70 24.88 9.73
CA ALA A 50 -11.00 24.22 9.51
C ALA A 50 -10.78 22.71 9.72
N ALA A 51 -10.63 22.28 10.96
CA ALA A 51 -10.96 20.92 11.31
C ALA A 51 -12.45 20.73 10.97
N ALA A 52 -12.72 20.32 9.74
CA ALA A 52 -14.01 19.72 9.44
C ALA A 52 -14.16 18.56 10.43
N THR A 53 -15.00 18.77 11.42
CA THR A 53 -15.37 17.73 12.39
C THR A 53 -15.95 16.59 11.58
N TRP A 54 -15.12 15.59 11.31
CA TRP A 54 -15.56 14.37 10.67
C TRP A 54 -16.51 13.67 11.64
N GLN A 55 -17.81 13.82 11.40
CA GLN A 55 -18.80 13.04 12.12
C GLN A 55 -18.84 11.65 11.49
N VAL A 56 -18.40 10.65 12.26
CA VAL A 56 -18.57 9.25 11.87
C VAL A 56 -20.09 8.99 11.83
N PRO A 57 -20.68 8.62 10.67
CA PRO A 57 -22.09 8.25 10.64
C PRO A 57 -22.33 7.10 11.61
N ALA A 58 -23.41 7.17 12.40
CA ALA A 58 -23.81 6.07 13.27
C ALA A 58 -24.06 4.82 12.40
N VAL A 59 -23.22 3.80 12.55
CA VAL A 59 -23.40 2.53 11.84
C VAL A 59 -24.50 1.75 12.51
N ALA A 60 -25.49 1.30 11.72
CA ALA A 60 -26.60 0.48 12.18
C ALA A 60 -26.09 -0.77 12.94
N ALA A 61 -26.81 -1.13 14.01
CA ALA A 61 -26.48 -2.20 14.92
C ALA A 61 -26.24 -3.55 14.20
N GLY A 62 -24.98 -3.96 14.19
CA GLY A 62 -24.55 -5.21 13.53
C GLY A 62 -23.07 -5.51 13.70
N GLY A 63 -22.39 -4.92 14.71
CA GLY A 63 -20.98 -5.22 15.00
C GLY A 63 -19.96 -4.58 14.04
N ALA A 64 -20.41 -3.86 13.04
CA ALA A 64 -19.56 -3.13 12.12
C ALA A 64 -19.11 -1.80 12.75
N ARG A 65 -17.82 -1.51 12.72
CA ARG A 65 -17.23 -0.32 13.33
C ARG A 65 -16.17 0.29 12.43
N HIS A 66 -15.93 1.59 12.59
CA HIS A 66 -14.80 2.25 11.99
C HIS A 66 -13.67 2.37 13.00
N GLU A 67 -12.49 1.91 12.63
CA GLU A 67 -11.29 1.99 13.45
C GLU A 67 -10.14 2.56 12.65
N ILE A 68 -9.24 3.28 13.33
CA ILE A 68 -7.97 3.68 12.72
C ILE A 68 -7.07 2.45 12.74
N LYS A 69 -6.63 2.04 11.54
CA LYS A 69 -5.72 0.92 11.34
C LYS A 69 -4.52 1.35 10.50
N ALA A 70 -3.43 0.64 10.65
CA ALA A 70 -2.31 0.73 9.73
C ALA A 70 -2.44 -0.39 8.69
N LEU A 71 -2.30 0.00 7.43
CA LEU A 71 -2.52 -0.82 6.26
C LEU A 71 -1.18 -0.99 5.55
N LEU A 72 -0.85 -2.22 5.19
CA LEU A 72 0.29 -2.56 4.37
C LEU A 72 -0.22 -3.19 3.07
N PHE A 73 0.23 -2.65 1.95
CA PHE A 73 0.11 -3.27 0.64
C PHE A 73 1.51 -3.59 0.14
N ALA A 74 1.71 -4.79 -0.34
CA ALA A 74 2.94 -5.15 -1.02
C ALA A 74 2.60 -5.92 -2.31
N ASP A 75 3.46 -5.75 -3.31
CA ASP A 75 3.30 -6.34 -4.63
C ASP A 75 4.64 -6.91 -5.11
N ALA A 76 4.59 -8.12 -5.68
CA ALA A 76 5.78 -8.80 -6.18
C ALA A 76 6.13 -8.34 -7.60
N VAL A 77 7.21 -7.59 -7.72
CA VAL A 77 7.71 -7.08 -8.99
C VAL A 77 8.06 -8.23 -9.94
N GLY A 78 7.50 -8.19 -11.14
CA GLY A 78 7.76 -9.18 -12.18
C GLY A 78 6.90 -10.43 -12.12
N TYR A 79 5.95 -10.52 -11.19
CA TYR A 79 5.04 -11.68 -11.10
C TYR A 79 4.29 -11.96 -12.41
N SER A 80 3.77 -10.94 -13.07
CA SER A 80 3.06 -11.08 -14.36
C SER A 80 3.94 -11.60 -15.51
N GLN A 81 5.26 -11.67 -15.33
CA GLN A 81 6.22 -12.20 -16.30
C GLN A 81 6.68 -13.64 -15.95
N LEU A 82 6.21 -14.19 -14.82
CA LEU A 82 6.52 -15.55 -14.44
C LEU A 82 5.89 -16.55 -15.43
N SER A 83 6.64 -17.57 -15.79
CA SER A 83 6.12 -18.72 -16.53
C SER A 83 5.24 -19.58 -15.62
N GLU A 84 4.42 -20.43 -16.22
CA GLU A 84 3.55 -21.36 -15.47
C GLU A 84 4.36 -22.25 -14.51
N ASP A 85 5.56 -22.68 -14.90
CA ASP A 85 6.45 -23.47 -14.05
C ASP A 85 7.03 -22.68 -12.87
N GLN A 86 7.09 -21.36 -12.97
CA GLN A 86 7.60 -20.48 -11.91
C GLN A 86 6.52 -20.12 -10.87
N ILE A 87 5.24 -20.23 -11.19
CA ILE A 87 4.16 -19.95 -10.23
C ILE A 87 4.23 -20.84 -8.98
N PRO A 88 4.43 -22.18 -9.08
CA PRO A 88 4.63 -23.02 -7.90
C PRO A 88 5.86 -22.62 -7.09
N LEU A 89 6.95 -22.16 -7.75
CA LEU A 89 8.17 -21.69 -7.06
C LEU A 89 7.88 -20.39 -6.27
N TYR A 90 7.16 -19.45 -6.88
CA TYR A 90 6.70 -18.26 -6.19
C TYR A 90 5.89 -18.60 -4.92
N VAL A 91 4.92 -19.49 -5.03
CA VAL A 91 4.09 -19.90 -3.89
C VAL A 91 4.93 -20.59 -2.80
N ASN A 92 5.77 -21.53 -3.17
CA ASN A 92 6.51 -22.33 -2.19
C ASN A 92 7.71 -21.55 -1.59
N ALA A 93 8.48 -20.85 -2.41
CA ALA A 93 9.66 -20.13 -1.94
C ALA A 93 9.29 -18.78 -1.33
N PHE A 94 8.61 -17.90 -2.10
CA PHE A 94 8.33 -16.54 -1.62
C PHE A 94 7.21 -16.51 -0.59
N LEU A 95 6.00 -16.99 -0.89
CA LEU A 95 4.91 -16.99 0.09
C LEU A 95 5.23 -17.90 1.29
N GLY A 96 5.99 -18.98 1.09
CA GLY A 96 6.52 -19.83 2.16
C GLY A 96 7.46 -19.06 3.09
N ALA A 97 8.35 -18.21 2.55
CA ALA A 97 9.24 -17.37 3.34
C ALA A 97 8.47 -16.27 4.11
N VAL A 98 7.44 -15.68 3.49
CA VAL A 98 6.52 -14.74 4.17
C VAL A 98 5.76 -15.45 5.29
N ALA A 99 5.27 -16.66 5.07
CA ALA A 99 4.60 -17.44 6.11
C ALA A 99 5.53 -17.73 7.30
N ALA A 100 6.81 -18.06 7.03
CA ALA A 100 7.81 -18.24 8.07
C ALA A 100 8.15 -16.93 8.81
N LEU A 101 8.15 -15.78 8.10
CA LEU A 101 8.25 -14.46 8.73
C LEU A 101 7.07 -14.22 9.67
N ASN A 102 5.83 -14.47 9.22
CA ASN A 102 4.61 -14.31 10.02
C ASN A 102 4.63 -15.12 11.33
N GLN A 103 5.29 -16.29 11.32
CA GLN A 103 5.41 -17.13 12.53
C GLN A 103 6.42 -16.60 13.55
N ARG A 104 7.51 -15.95 13.08
CA ARG A 104 8.61 -15.48 13.95
C ARG A 104 8.52 -14.02 14.36
N THR A 105 7.81 -13.18 13.59
CA THR A 105 7.69 -11.76 13.89
C THR A 105 6.97 -11.52 15.21
N THR A 106 7.38 -10.48 15.94
CA THR A 106 6.70 -9.99 17.14
C THR A 106 5.64 -8.93 16.82
N HIS A 107 5.63 -8.42 15.56
CA HIS A 107 4.73 -7.38 15.09
C HIS A 107 3.40 -8.00 14.67
N ARG A 108 2.35 -7.73 15.46
CA ARG A 108 1.07 -8.41 15.32
C ARG A 108 0.20 -7.72 14.27
N PHE A 109 -0.25 -8.50 13.29
CA PHE A 109 -1.28 -8.10 12.35
C PHE A 109 -2.62 -8.71 12.73
N GLU A 110 -3.72 -8.03 12.39
CA GLU A 110 -5.10 -8.47 12.65
C GLU A 110 -5.69 -9.19 11.44
N HIS A 111 -5.13 -8.93 10.25
CA HIS A 111 -5.63 -9.48 9.00
C HIS A 111 -4.51 -9.61 7.97
N VAL A 112 -4.60 -10.64 7.14
CA VAL A 112 -3.74 -10.87 5.99
C VAL A 112 -4.52 -11.49 4.86
N GLU A 113 -4.36 -10.94 3.67
CA GLU A 113 -4.90 -11.46 2.42
C GLU A 113 -3.81 -11.51 1.35
N THR A 114 -3.88 -12.51 0.48
CA THR A 114 -3.06 -12.62 -0.73
C THR A 114 -3.97 -12.68 -1.95
N ALA A 115 -3.64 -11.92 -2.99
CA ALA A 115 -4.35 -11.92 -4.26
C ALA A 115 -3.34 -11.86 -5.41
N GLY A 116 -3.02 -13.03 -5.98
CA GLY A 116 -1.97 -13.13 -7.00
C GLY A 116 -0.59 -12.77 -6.42
N ASP A 117 -0.05 -11.64 -6.88
CA ASP A 117 1.20 -11.03 -6.44
C ASP A 117 1.04 -10.06 -5.26
N GLY A 118 -0.20 -9.69 -4.96
CA GLY A 118 -0.54 -8.73 -3.92
C GLY A 118 -0.61 -9.35 -2.53
N LEU A 119 -0.10 -8.63 -1.54
CA LEU A 119 -0.24 -8.90 -0.12
C LEU A 119 -0.90 -7.69 0.54
N TYR A 120 -2.03 -7.91 1.20
CA TYR A 120 -2.71 -6.91 2.02
C TYR A 120 -2.69 -7.32 3.48
N MET A 121 -2.22 -6.44 4.36
CA MET A 121 -2.17 -6.69 5.79
C MET A 121 -2.71 -5.50 6.59
N VAL A 122 -3.31 -5.79 7.73
CA VAL A 122 -3.88 -4.79 8.65
C VAL A 122 -3.27 -4.96 10.03
N PHE A 123 -2.84 -3.84 10.60
CA PHE A 123 -2.22 -3.77 11.93
C PHE A 123 -3.01 -2.81 12.83
N ALA A 124 -2.99 -3.07 14.13
CA ALA A 124 -3.62 -2.21 15.12
C ALA A 124 -2.96 -0.81 15.18
N ASN A 125 -1.67 -0.72 14.86
CA ASN A 125 -0.89 0.52 14.96
C ASN A 125 0.20 0.63 13.87
N ALA A 126 0.66 1.86 13.64
CA ALA A 126 1.66 2.17 12.62
C ALA A 126 3.05 1.61 12.93
N THR A 127 3.39 1.47 14.20
CA THR A 127 4.71 0.97 14.62
C THR A 127 4.91 -0.48 14.24
N ASP A 128 3.93 -1.34 14.52
CA ASP A 128 3.98 -2.75 14.11
C ASP A 128 3.98 -2.89 12.59
N ALA A 129 3.16 -2.11 11.89
CA ALA A 129 3.13 -2.12 10.42
C ALA A 129 4.48 -1.72 9.81
N ALA A 130 5.12 -0.65 10.34
CA ALA A 130 6.40 -0.16 9.84
C ALA A 130 7.53 -1.18 10.09
N HIS A 131 7.62 -1.75 11.30
CA HIS A 131 8.64 -2.75 11.59
C HIS A 131 8.45 -4.02 10.75
N TYR A 132 7.20 -4.49 10.62
CA TYR A 132 6.91 -5.64 9.77
C TYR A 132 7.27 -5.36 8.29
N ALA A 133 6.97 -4.17 7.78
CA ALA A 133 7.34 -3.77 6.42
C ALA A 133 8.86 -3.79 6.20
N LEU A 134 9.65 -3.37 7.21
CA LEU A 134 11.11 -3.44 7.16
C LEU A 134 11.61 -4.89 7.22
N GLU A 135 11.00 -5.75 8.05
CA GLU A 135 11.32 -7.19 8.09
C GLU A 135 11.01 -7.87 6.74
N LEU A 136 9.86 -7.54 6.14
CA LEU A 136 9.46 -8.05 4.83
C LEU A 136 10.39 -7.55 3.70
N SER A 137 10.76 -6.28 3.73
CA SER A 137 11.73 -5.70 2.80
C SER A 137 13.11 -6.35 2.95
N ALA A 138 13.58 -6.57 4.19
CA ALA A 138 14.84 -7.26 4.46
C ALA A 138 14.81 -8.72 4.00
N LEU A 139 13.69 -9.41 4.18
CA LEU A 139 13.49 -10.77 3.65
C LEU A 139 13.63 -10.80 2.13
N ALA A 140 12.96 -9.87 1.44
CA ALA A 140 13.01 -9.78 -0.02
C ALA A 140 14.42 -9.48 -0.53
N ALA A 141 15.14 -8.57 0.11
CA ALA A 141 16.49 -8.18 -0.28
C ALA A 141 17.56 -9.21 0.11
N GLY A 142 17.36 -9.95 1.21
CA GLY A 142 18.33 -10.88 1.76
C GLY A 142 18.25 -12.32 1.22
N THR A 143 17.24 -12.62 0.40
CA THR A 143 17.04 -13.97 -0.14
C THR A 143 17.56 -14.07 -1.58
N ASP A 144 18.31 -15.12 -1.87
CA ASP A 144 18.71 -15.45 -3.25
C ASP A 144 17.53 -16.12 -3.98
N TRP A 145 16.69 -15.28 -4.60
CA TRP A 145 15.51 -15.73 -5.35
C TRP A 145 15.90 -16.48 -6.62
N VAL A 146 17.05 -16.19 -7.19
CA VAL A 146 17.55 -16.90 -8.38
C VAL A 146 17.87 -18.36 -8.05
N ALA A 147 18.49 -18.60 -6.90
CA ALA A 147 18.71 -19.96 -6.40
C ALA A 147 17.40 -20.71 -6.11
N GLN A 148 16.29 -19.97 -5.89
CA GLN A 148 14.95 -20.54 -5.72
C GLN A 148 14.17 -20.66 -7.05
N GLY A 149 14.79 -20.34 -8.20
CA GLY A 149 14.18 -20.43 -9.52
C GLY A 149 13.32 -19.24 -9.93
N LEU A 150 13.33 -18.14 -9.16
CA LEU A 150 12.65 -16.90 -9.49
C LEU A 150 13.54 -15.95 -10.30
N PRO A 151 12.96 -14.98 -11.03
CA PRO A 151 13.74 -14.04 -11.82
C PRO A 151 14.71 -13.19 -10.98
N PRO A 152 15.87 -12.77 -11.52
CA PRO A 152 16.83 -11.94 -10.80
C PRO A 152 16.30 -10.55 -10.45
N ALA A 153 15.28 -10.07 -11.16
CA ALA A 153 14.61 -8.79 -10.87
C ALA A 153 13.50 -8.92 -9.81
N PHE A 154 13.27 -10.13 -9.26
CA PHE A 154 12.22 -10.34 -8.25
C PHE A 154 12.49 -9.50 -7.00
N ASN A 155 11.52 -8.70 -6.62
CA ASN A 155 11.58 -7.79 -5.47
C ASN A 155 10.16 -7.42 -5.04
N LEU A 156 10.03 -6.62 -4.00
CA LEU A 156 8.74 -6.11 -3.51
C LEU A 156 8.67 -4.59 -3.62
N ARG A 157 7.47 -4.09 -3.85
CA ARG A 157 7.05 -2.72 -3.55
C ARG A 157 6.17 -2.78 -2.32
N ILE A 158 6.43 -1.95 -1.31
CA ILE A 158 5.68 -1.97 -0.07
C ILE A 158 5.16 -0.57 0.23
N ALA A 159 3.86 -0.45 0.45
CA ALA A 159 3.19 0.79 0.81
C ALA A 159 2.56 0.68 2.19
N LEU A 160 2.69 1.75 2.98
CA LEU A 160 2.06 1.89 4.28
C LEU A 160 1.10 3.07 4.28
N HIS A 161 -0.03 2.91 4.94
CA HIS A 161 -0.99 3.99 5.16
C HIS A 161 -1.75 3.79 6.46
N CYS A 162 -2.05 4.89 7.15
CA CYS A 162 -2.90 4.85 8.34
C CYS A 162 -4.17 5.63 8.10
N GLY A 163 -5.29 5.09 8.54
CA GLY A 163 -6.56 5.80 8.45
C GLY A 163 -7.76 4.98 8.93
N PRO A 164 -8.93 5.62 9.01
CA PRO A 164 -10.15 4.93 9.39
C PRO A 164 -10.59 3.94 8.31
N VAL A 165 -10.85 2.72 8.72
CA VAL A 165 -11.40 1.64 7.89
C VAL A 165 -12.65 1.07 8.54
N PHE A 166 -13.55 0.59 7.71
CA PHE A 166 -14.67 -0.23 8.16
C PHE A 166 -14.15 -1.62 8.54
N CYS A 167 -14.44 -2.03 9.76
CA CYS A 167 -14.11 -3.35 10.28
C CYS A 167 -15.41 -4.15 10.44
N GLY A 168 -15.50 -5.28 9.78
CA GLY A 168 -16.69 -6.10 9.78
C GLY A 168 -16.40 -7.52 9.33
N GLN A 169 -17.46 -8.20 8.93
CA GLN A 169 -17.40 -9.53 8.32
C GLN A 169 -17.81 -9.41 6.85
N ASP A 170 -17.05 -10.02 5.96
CA ASP A 170 -17.42 -10.14 4.56
C ASP A 170 -18.61 -11.11 4.44
N PRO A 171 -19.76 -10.66 3.92
CA PRO A 171 -20.96 -11.51 3.82
C PRO A 171 -20.81 -12.64 2.80
N ILE A 172 -19.82 -12.57 1.90
CA ILE A 172 -19.58 -13.60 0.88
C ILE A 172 -18.69 -14.71 1.43
N THR A 173 -17.59 -14.33 2.08
CA THR A 173 -16.56 -15.29 2.55
C THR A 173 -16.73 -15.67 4.02
N GLY A 174 -17.42 -14.85 4.82
CA GLY A 174 -17.55 -15.03 6.26
C GLY A 174 -16.28 -14.68 7.03
N THR A 175 -15.25 -14.12 6.37
CA THR A 175 -13.99 -13.73 7.01
C THR A 175 -14.01 -12.28 7.49
N SER A 176 -13.06 -11.90 8.35
CA SER A 176 -12.89 -10.50 8.75
C SER A 176 -12.56 -9.64 7.54
N MET A 177 -13.19 -8.47 7.44
CA MET A 177 -13.00 -7.53 6.34
C MET A 177 -12.61 -6.16 6.90
N TYR A 178 -11.60 -5.57 6.26
CA TYR A 178 -11.11 -4.21 6.54
C TYR A 178 -11.13 -3.42 5.24
N THR A 179 -12.05 -2.49 5.09
CA THR A 179 -12.24 -1.78 3.81
C THR A 179 -12.60 -0.32 3.99
N GLY A 180 -12.46 0.46 2.92
CA GLY A 180 -12.84 1.86 2.88
C GLY A 180 -11.93 2.71 2.00
N PRO A 181 -12.15 4.04 1.99
CA PRO A 181 -11.34 4.97 1.17
C PRO A 181 -9.84 4.92 1.49
N HIS A 182 -9.46 4.61 2.73
CA HIS A 182 -8.06 4.52 3.16
C HIS A 182 -7.38 3.26 2.65
N THR A 183 -8.09 2.14 2.51
CA THR A 183 -7.61 0.94 1.82
C THR A 183 -7.26 1.26 0.36
N SER A 184 -8.17 1.97 -0.34
CA SER A 184 -7.92 2.40 -1.72
C SER A 184 -6.75 3.40 -1.84
N ARG A 185 -6.46 4.21 -0.82
CA ARG A 185 -5.29 5.10 -0.80
C ARG A 185 -4.00 4.31 -0.66
N ALA A 186 -3.94 3.37 0.28
CA ALA A 186 -2.79 2.48 0.45
C ALA A 186 -2.46 1.72 -0.84
N ALA A 187 -3.48 1.14 -1.48
CA ALA A 187 -3.35 0.44 -2.76
C ALA A 187 -2.88 1.34 -3.93
N ARG A 188 -2.97 2.68 -3.82
CA ARG A 188 -2.45 3.62 -4.82
C ARG A 188 -1.02 4.08 -4.54
N ILE A 189 -0.54 3.93 -3.33
CA ILE A 189 0.85 4.24 -2.96
C ILE A 189 1.76 3.12 -3.47
N GLU A 190 1.33 1.86 -3.39
CA GLU A 190 2.13 0.71 -3.77
C GLU A 190 2.68 0.83 -5.21
N PRO A 191 1.88 1.11 -6.27
CA PRO A 191 2.38 1.16 -7.66
C PRO A 191 3.42 2.27 -7.94
N ILE A 192 3.46 3.31 -7.10
CA ILE A 192 4.44 4.40 -7.23
C ILE A 192 5.67 4.19 -6.35
N THR A 193 5.67 3.15 -5.53
CA THR A 193 6.82 2.78 -4.69
C THR A 193 7.88 2.08 -5.55
N PRO A 194 9.14 2.51 -5.52
CA PRO A 194 10.20 1.81 -6.23
C PRO A 194 10.42 0.40 -5.68
N PRO A 195 10.83 -0.58 -6.53
CA PRO A 195 11.17 -1.91 -6.08
C PRO A 195 12.22 -1.89 -4.95
N GLY A 196 11.98 -2.69 -3.91
CA GLY A 196 12.86 -2.80 -2.74
C GLY A 196 12.69 -1.68 -1.72
N GLN A 197 11.69 -0.80 -1.89
CA GLN A 197 11.43 0.31 -0.96
C GLN A 197 10.10 0.17 -0.23
N VAL A 198 9.99 0.91 0.88
CA VAL A 198 8.79 1.05 1.70
C VAL A 198 8.40 2.53 1.72
N TYR A 199 7.16 2.86 1.34
CA TYR A 199 6.60 4.22 1.31
C TYR A 199 5.39 4.34 2.24
#